data_26bbb1b4969802b8576ed2e67122bee3
#
_entry.id   26bbb1b4969802b8576ed2e67122bee3
#
_cell.length_a   1.000
_cell.length_b   1.000
_cell.length_c   1.000
_cell.angle_alpha   90.00
_cell.angle_beta   90.00
_cell.angle_gamma   90.00
#
_symmetry.space_group_name_H-M   'P 1'
#
loop_
_entity.id
_entity.type
_entity.pdbx_description
1 polymer ?
#
loop_
_entity_poly.entity_id
_entity_poly.type
_entity_poly.pdbx_seq_one_letter_code
_entity_poly.pdbx_strand_id
1 'polypeptide(L)'
;MKDIQNQAPNKINLCGTLMDVALGSGKLSDGREYERATVTVRVTQTYGGKEETSDIQYSTFATPFTSKGTQNPAWKSLQDLKHMNTAQNVGIDRADHVRVSGATLSENNFVSRTGQLISGWQIRGSFTNVAKLSDIASFITDIFIMGMNEEVDREGDTTGRLVIKGGIVQYGGKLDVVNFIVEAPDTVEYISRNWKVGDTVTVKGRIRVTSQEEEVQSSGWGEDVPDTTTRFVRELIITTGDDEGKEEDFAYDPAEIKKAANERKAMIEQMQINARKVAPKQGAGSKNTANCDWE
;
A
#
# COMPACT_ATOMS: atom_id res chain seq x y z
N MET A 1 -22.58 6.15 18.31
CA MET A 1 -21.79 5.51 17.22
C MET A 1 -21.16 6.55 16.31
N LYS A 2 -19.95 6.30 15.84
CA LYS A 2 -19.18 7.19 14.98
C LYS A 2 -19.78 7.19 13.56
N ASP A 3 -19.97 8.39 12.98
CA ASP A 3 -20.49 8.54 11.62
C ASP A 3 -19.48 8.03 10.58
N ILE A 4 -19.90 7.05 9.76
CA ILE A 4 -19.08 6.45 8.71
C ILE A 4 -18.76 7.45 7.58
N GLN A 5 -19.49 8.56 7.43
CA GLN A 5 -19.19 9.58 6.42
C GLN A 5 -17.90 10.34 6.73
N ASN A 6 -17.45 10.33 7.98
CA ASN A 6 -16.23 10.97 8.42
C ASN A 6 -15.05 10.00 8.28
N GLN A 7 -13.99 10.49 7.67
CA GLN A 7 -12.75 9.70 7.55
C GLN A 7 -12.22 9.30 8.93
N ALA A 8 -11.81 8.03 9.06
CA ALA A 8 -11.10 7.54 10.22
C ALA A 8 -9.77 8.32 10.44
N PRO A 9 -9.31 8.46 11.68
CA PRO A 9 -7.91 8.78 11.92
C PRO A 9 -7.03 7.82 11.12
N ASN A 10 -6.24 8.36 10.20
CA ASN A 10 -5.40 7.59 9.29
C ASN A 10 -4.19 8.46 8.92
N LYS A 11 -3.08 8.21 9.58
CA LYS A 11 -1.88 9.02 9.45
C LYS A 11 -0.65 8.13 9.31
N ILE A 12 0.16 8.44 8.31
CA ILE A 12 1.49 7.89 8.11
C ILE A 12 2.52 8.95 8.47
N ASN A 13 3.52 8.58 9.27
CA ASN A 13 4.71 9.37 9.48
C ASN A 13 5.85 8.70 8.70
N LEU A 14 6.33 9.38 7.68
CA LEU A 14 7.42 8.89 6.82
C LEU A 14 8.49 9.98 6.71
N CYS A 15 9.70 9.63 7.11
CA CYS A 15 10.88 10.49 7.02
C CYS A 15 12.10 9.61 6.77
N GLY A 16 12.95 9.99 5.83
CA GLY A 16 14.13 9.24 5.45
C GLY A 16 14.82 9.80 4.22
N THR A 17 15.77 9.07 3.68
CA THR A 17 16.55 9.46 2.51
C THR A 17 15.76 9.27 1.21
N LEU A 18 15.71 10.31 0.38
CA LEU A 18 15.03 10.27 -0.92
C LEU A 18 15.82 9.41 -1.92
N MET A 19 15.30 8.24 -2.25
CA MET A 19 15.98 7.29 -3.13
C MET A 19 15.69 7.55 -4.60
N ASP A 20 14.40 7.69 -4.94
CA ASP A 20 13.95 7.83 -6.33
C ASP A 20 12.62 8.59 -6.43
N VAL A 21 12.40 9.25 -7.58
CA VAL A 21 11.16 9.95 -7.93
C VAL A 21 10.78 9.62 -9.36
N ALA A 22 9.81 8.72 -9.54
CA ALA A 22 9.24 8.39 -10.83
C ALA A 22 8.04 9.30 -11.13
N LEU A 23 8.19 10.19 -12.11
CA LEU A 23 7.19 11.18 -12.49
C LEU A 23 6.29 10.66 -13.61
N GLY A 24 5.04 11.11 -13.59
CA GLY A 24 4.08 10.87 -14.67
C GLY A 24 3.08 12.03 -14.77
N SER A 25 2.57 12.25 -15.95
CA SER A 25 1.56 13.29 -16.21
C SER A 25 0.43 12.75 -17.08
N GLY A 26 -0.69 13.45 -17.13
CA GLY A 26 -1.82 13.08 -17.95
C GLY A 26 -2.96 14.09 -17.88
N LYS A 27 -4.12 13.70 -18.42
CA LYS A 27 -5.34 14.48 -18.36
C LYS A 27 -6.44 13.66 -17.70
N LEU A 28 -7.20 14.31 -16.84
CA LEU A 28 -8.42 13.76 -16.27
C LEU A 28 -9.52 13.66 -17.35
N SER A 29 -10.60 12.95 -17.06
CA SER A 29 -11.75 12.82 -17.96
C SER A 29 -12.44 14.15 -18.27
N ASP A 30 -12.29 15.14 -17.41
CA ASP A 30 -12.77 16.52 -17.59
C ASP A 30 -11.80 17.44 -18.33
N GLY A 31 -10.67 16.90 -18.83
CA GLY A 31 -9.65 17.62 -19.59
C GLY A 31 -8.59 18.34 -18.76
N ARG A 32 -8.73 18.41 -17.43
CA ARG A 32 -7.72 19.04 -16.56
C ARG A 32 -6.44 18.22 -16.56
N GLU A 33 -5.31 18.92 -16.62
CA GLU A 33 -3.99 18.30 -16.51
C GLU A 33 -3.71 17.90 -15.06
N TYR A 34 -2.98 16.79 -14.90
CA TYR A 34 -2.48 16.35 -13.62
C TYR A 34 -1.04 15.87 -13.74
N GLU A 35 -0.35 15.92 -12.62
CA GLU A 35 0.91 15.22 -12.44
C GLU A 35 0.80 14.27 -11.25
N ARG A 36 1.59 13.21 -11.32
CA ARG A 36 1.75 12.23 -10.25
C ARG A 36 3.22 11.88 -10.08
N ALA A 37 3.58 11.46 -8.89
CA ALA A 37 4.88 10.85 -8.65
C ALA A 37 4.71 9.59 -7.81
N THR A 38 5.56 8.59 -8.09
CA THR A 38 5.85 7.50 -7.18
C THR A 38 7.23 7.79 -6.60
N VAL A 39 7.30 7.89 -5.29
CA VAL A 39 8.50 8.32 -4.56
C VAL A 39 8.95 7.19 -3.66
N THR A 40 10.24 6.88 -3.69
CA THR A 40 10.87 5.88 -2.81
C THR A 40 11.71 6.59 -1.76
N VAL A 41 11.40 6.30 -0.48
CA VAL A 41 12.12 6.84 0.68
C VAL A 41 12.74 5.67 1.45
N ARG A 42 14.05 5.71 1.65
CA ARG A 42 14.77 4.76 2.50
C ARG A 42 14.70 5.20 3.95
N VAL A 43 14.29 4.28 4.78
CA VAL A 43 14.18 4.48 6.23
C VAL A 43 14.98 3.41 6.93
N THR A 44 15.89 3.81 7.80
CA THR A 44 16.69 2.91 8.63
C THR A 44 16.36 3.15 10.10
N GLN A 45 15.80 2.14 10.76
CA GLN A 45 15.35 2.22 12.14
C GLN A 45 15.80 1.01 12.94
N THR A 46 15.95 1.18 14.26
CA THR A 46 16.32 0.09 15.16
C THR A 46 15.10 -0.44 15.90
N TYR A 47 14.84 -1.73 15.77
CA TYR A 47 13.77 -2.44 16.48
C TYR A 47 14.35 -3.66 17.20
N GLY A 48 14.06 -3.80 18.50
CA GLY A 48 14.59 -4.92 19.29
C GLY A 48 16.12 -5.02 19.26
N GLY A 49 16.83 -3.90 19.09
CA GLY A 49 18.29 -3.87 18.99
C GLY A 49 18.85 -4.24 17.61
N LYS A 50 18.01 -4.51 16.62
CA LYS A 50 18.42 -4.78 15.24
C LYS A 50 18.08 -3.59 14.34
N GLU A 51 19.04 -3.24 13.49
CA GLU A 51 18.83 -2.22 12.45
C GLU A 51 18.05 -2.85 11.27
N GLU A 52 16.96 -2.20 10.88
CA GLU A 52 16.16 -2.58 9.74
C GLU A 52 16.10 -1.42 8.75
N THR A 53 16.43 -1.69 7.49
CA THR A 53 16.31 -0.73 6.39
C THR A 53 15.16 -1.14 5.48
N SER A 54 14.29 -0.18 5.16
CA SER A 54 13.12 -0.37 4.29
C SER A 54 13.06 0.72 3.23
N ASP A 55 12.88 0.34 1.97
CA ASP A 55 12.58 1.24 0.86
C ASP A 55 11.07 1.37 0.70
N ILE A 56 10.52 2.47 1.20
CA ILE A 56 9.08 2.68 1.30
C ILE A 56 8.61 3.56 0.16
N GLN A 57 7.63 3.08 -0.59
CA GLN A 57 7.03 3.83 -1.69
C GLN A 57 5.73 4.51 -1.26
N TYR A 58 5.58 5.77 -1.67
CA TYR A 58 4.31 6.47 -1.61
C TYR A 58 3.99 7.12 -2.96
N SER A 59 2.71 7.35 -3.20
CA SER A 59 2.23 8.05 -4.38
C SER A 59 1.72 9.43 -4.01
N THR A 60 1.98 10.41 -4.88
CA THR A 60 1.38 11.73 -4.81
C THR A 60 0.74 12.07 -6.15
N PHE A 61 -0.32 12.87 -6.10
CA PHE A 61 -1.09 13.29 -7.27
C PHE A 61 -1.61 14.70 -7.03
N ALA A 62 -1.46 15.56 -8.04
CA ALA A 62 -1.99 16.91 -7.97
C ALA A 62 -2.41 17.44 -9.34
N THR A 63 -3.40 18.33 -9.33
CA THR A 63 -3.77 19.22 -10.44
C THR A 63 -3.27 20.62 -10.14
N PRO A 64 -2.95 21.46 -11.14
CA PRO A 64 -2.48 22.84 -10.92
C PRO A 64 -3.41 23.69 -10.06
N PHE A 65 -4.71 23.48 -10.24
CA PHE A 65 -5.76 24.22 -9.52
C PHE A 65 -6.69 23.26 -8.78
N THR A 66 -7.19 23.72 -7.64
CA THR A 66 -8.24 23.04 -6.89
C THR A 66 -9.58 23.12 -7.64
N SER A 67 -10.60 22.39 -7.19
CA SER A 67 -11.97 22.49 -7.71
C SER A 67 -12.58 23.90 -7.56
N LYS A 68 -12.04 24.71 -6.65
CA LYS A 68 -12.45 26.12 -6.42
C LYS A 68 -11.67 27.11 -7.29
N GLY A 69 -10.81 26.65 -8.21
CA GLY A 69 -10.01 27.51 -9.08
C GLY A 69 -8.79 28.18 -8.41
N THR A 70 -8.51 27.87 -7.16
CA THR A 70 -7.30 28.36 -6.46
C THR A 70 -6.10 27.49 -6.77
N GLN A 71 -4.89 28.07 -6.72
CA GLN A 71 -3.65 27.30 -6.89
C GLN A 71 -3.59 26.16 -5.86
N ASN A 72 -3.26 24.96 -6.33
CA ASN A 72 -3.18 23.77 -5.48
C ASN A 72 -1.82 23.70 -4.78
N PRO A 73 -1.75 23.76 -3.44
CA PRO A 73 -0.49 23.65 -2.72
C PRO A 73 0.24 22.32 -2.94
N ALA A 74 -0.51 21.23 -3.14
CA ALA A 74 0.07 19.92 -3.44
C ALA A 74 0.76 19.91 -4.81
N TRP A 75 0.27 20.68 -5.79
CA TRP A 75 0.93 20.88 -7.07
C TRP A 75 2.31 21.52 -6.88
N LYS A 76 2.39 22.60 -6.07
CA LYS A 76 3.65 23.23 -5.78
C LYS A 76 4.64 22.27 -5.16
N SER A 77 4.22 21.50 -4.14
CA SER A 77 5.08 20.50 -3.50
C SER A 77 5.58 19.42 -4.49
N LEU A 78 4.76 19.04 -5.47
CA LEU A 78 5.17 18.10 -6.52
C LEU A 78 6.17 18.74 -7.48
N GLN A 79 6.06 20.04 -7.79
CA GLN A 79 7.07 20.75 -8.59
C GLN A 79 8.40 20.87 -7.81
N ASP A 80 8.35 21.19 -6.52
CA ASP A 80 9.54 21.27 -5.67
C ASP A 80 10.25 19.89 -5.60
N LEU A 81 9.50 18.79 -5.52
CA LEU A 81 10.01 17.42 -5.50
C LEU A 81 10.87 17.08 -6.74
N LYS A 82 10.55 17.65 -7.92
CA LYS A 82 11.33 17.43 -9.16
C LYS A 82 12.77 17.93 -9.09
N HIS A 83 13.02 18.87 -8.19
CA HIS A 83 14.32 19.53 -8.03
C HIS A 83 15.11 19.01 -6.83
N MET A 84 14.56 18.04 -6.07
CA MET A 84 15.25 17.41 -4.95
C MET A 84 16.32 16.44 -5.43
N ASN A 85 17.38 16.30 -4.63
CA ASN A 85 18.45 15.37 -4.88
C ASN A 85 18.04 13.94 -4.46
N THR A 86 17.94 13.04 -5.42
CA THR A 86 17.68 11.61 -5.14
C THR A 86 18.99 10.84 -5.06
N ALA A 87 19.01 9.75 -4.28
CA ALA A 87 20.16 8.87 -4.20
C ALA A 87 20.54 8.29 -5.57
N GLN A 88 19.55 8.06 -6.43
CA GLN A 88 19.77 7.60 -7.80
C GLN A 88 20.58 8.62 -8.63
N ASN A 89 20.37 9.92 -8.43
CA ASN A 89 20.99 10.97 -9.23
C ASN A 89 22.34 11.44 -8.67
N VAL A 90 22.48 11.51 -7.33
CA VAL A 90 23.66 12.13 -6.70
C VAL A 90 24.43 11.22 -5.74
N GLY A 91 23.95 9.98 -5.53
CA GLY A 91 24.46 9.05 -4.53
C GLY A 91 23.81 9.28 -3.15
N ILE A 92 23.80 8.23 -2.32
CA ILE A 92 23.07 8.20 -1.05
C ILE A 92 23.54 9.27 -0.06
N ASP A 93 24.85 9.55 -0.02
CA ASP A 93 25.45 10.52 0.92
C ASP A 93 25.07 11.98 0.62
N ARG A 94 24.59 12.27 -0.59
CA ARG A 94 24.21 13.61 -1.05
C ARG A 94 22.74 13.75 -1.35
N ALA A 95 21.98 12.68 -1.20
CA ALA A 95 20.54 12.70 -1.38
C ALA A 95 19.87 13.52 -0.29
N ASP A 96 18.76 14.15 -0.65
CA ASP A 96 17.96 14.90 0.30
C ASP A 96 17.29 13.94 1.29
N HIS A 97 17.29 14.33 2.55
CA HIS A 97 16.50 13.69 3.59
C HIS A 97 15.14 14.38 3.66
N VAL A 98 14.06 13.63 3.51
CA VAL A 98 12.72 14.19 3.32
C VAL A 98 11.72 13.72 4.35
N ARG A 99 10.73 14.56 4.64
CA ARG A 99 9.54 14.23 5.42
C ARG A 99 8.31 14.34 4.53
N VAL A 100 7.46 13.30 4.58
CA VAL A 100 6.17 13.26 3.89
C VAL A 100 5.07 13.69 4.87
N SER A 101 4.27 14.67 4.49
CA SER A 101 3.15 15.19 5.29
C SER A 101 1.82 14.96 4.58
N GLY A 102 0.73 14.83 5.37
CA GLY A 102 -0.58 14.49 4.83
C GLY A 102 -0.61 13.09 4.19
N ALA A 103 0.23 12.19 4.69
CA ALA A 103 0.29 10.82 4.20
C ALA A 103 -0.75 9.95 4.92
N THR A 104 -1.46 9.14 4.12
CA THR A 104 -2.52 8.22 4.55
C THR A 104 -2.33 6.85 3.95
N LEU A 105 -2.82 5.84 4.65
CA LEU A 105 -2.89 4.46 4.18
C LEU A 105 -4.19 4.26 3.38
N SER A 106 -4.11 3.59 2.25
CA SER A 106 -5.26 3.19 1.48
C SER A 106 -5.07 1.83 0.82
N GLU A 107 -6.16 1.18 0.51
CA GLU A 107 -6.15 -0.04 -0.29
C GLU A 107 -5.70 0.26 -1.73
N ASN A 108 -5.02 -0.69 -2.34
CA ASN A 108 -4.60 -0.63 -3.74
C ASN A 108 -5.01 -1.92 -4.46
N ASN A 109 -6.15 -1.87 -5.13
CA ASN A 109 -6.67 -2.97 -5.93
C ASN A 109 -6.54 -2.63 -7.41
N PHE A 110 -5.96 -3.52 -8.18
CA PHE A 110 -5.94 -3.41 -9.62
C PHE A 110 -6.00 -4.79 -10.28
N VAL A 111 -6.46 -4.81 -11.51
CA VAL A 111 -6.48 -6.04 -12.30
C VAL A 111 -5.27 -6.04 -13.23
N SER A 112 -4.46 -7.10 -13.15
CA SER A 112 -3.29 -7.28 -13.99
C SER A 112 -3.68 -7.45 -15.47
N ARG A 113 -2.70 -7.36 -16.37
CA ARG A 113 -2.92 -7.62 -17.80
C ARG A 113 -3.42 -9.04 -18.07
N THR A 114 -3.15 -9.98 -17.18
CA THR A 114 -3.63 -11.37 -17.23
C THR A 114 -5.04 -11.55 -16.66
N GLY A 115 -5.69 -10.49 -16.20
CA GLY A 115 -7.03 -10.53 -15.61
C GLY A 115 -7.07 -10.93 -14.13
N GLN A 116 -5.92 -11.09 -13.48
CA GLN A 116 -5.82 -11.42 -12.06
C GLN A 116 -6.00 -10.16 -11.21
N LEU A 117 -6.85 -10.23 -10.18
CA LEU A 117 -6.95 -9.19 -9.16
C LEU A 117 -5.70 -9.22 -8.28
N ILE A 118 -5.02 -8.09 -8.20
CA ILE A 118 -3.91 -7.86 -7.27
C ILE A 118 -4.42 -6.88 -6.23
N SER A 119 -4.39 -7.31 -4.97
CA SER A 119 -4.80 -6.52 -3.82
C SER A 119 -3.60 -6.23 -2.91
N GLY A 120 -3.53 -5.02 -2.41
CA GLY A 120 -2.50 -4.60 -1.50
C GLY A 120 -2.86 -3.29 -0.84
N TRP A 121 -1.88 -2.63 -0.25
CA TRP A 121 -2.02 -1.31 0.31
C TRP A 121 -1.02 -0.35 -0.32
N GLN A 122 -1.30 0.94 -0.24
CA GLN A 122 -0.44 2.02 -0.69
C GLN A 122 -0.46 3.18 0.29
N ILE A 123 0.61 3.96 0.28
CA ILE A 123 0.67 5.24 0.97
C ILE A 123 0.40 6.34 -0.04
N ARG A 124 -0.50 7.25 0.29
CA ARG A 124 -0.74 8.48 -0.47
C ARG A 124 -0.24 9.66 0.33
N GLY A 125 0.73 10.38 -0.19
CA GLY A 125 1.30 11.58 0.43
C GLY A 125 0.87 12.85 -0.31
N SER A 126 0.72 13.95 0.43
CA SER A 126 0.34 15.23 -0.17
C SER A 126 1.52 16.19 -0.33
N PHE A 127 2.41 16.20 0.63
CA PHE A 127 3.52 17.18 0.67
C PHE A 127 4.82 16.48 1.03
N THR A 128 5.89 16.83 0.32
CA THR A 128 7.25 16.37 0.59
C THR A 128 8.14 17.56 0.81
N ASN A 129 8.85 17.57 1.93
CA ASN A 129 9.75 18.67 2.30
C ASN A 129 11.08 18.11 2.76
N VAL A 130 12.16 18.80 2.44
CA VAL A 130 13.48 18.50 3.02
C VAL A 130 13.41 18.69 4.53
N ALA A 131 13.90 17.74 5.30
CA ALA A 131 13.85 17.76 6.77
C ALA A 131 15.11 17.14 7.36
N LYS A 132 15.54 17.68 8.51
CA LYS A 132 16.65 17.15 9.31
C LYS A 132 16.07 16.45 10.56
N LEU A 133 15.34 15.38 10.35
CA LEU A 133 14.70 14.59 11.39
C LEU A 133 15.24 13.16 11.33
N SER A 134 15.08 12.41 12.42
CA SER A 134 15.41 10.99 12.41
C SER A 134 14.49 10.21 11.46
N ASP A 135 15.02 9.14 10.93
CA ASP A 135 14.28 8.19 10.10
C ASP A 135 13.05 7.65 10.84
N ILE A 136 11.91 7.65 10.18
CA ILE A 136 10.67 7.11 10.74
C ILE A 136 9.76 6.57 9.63
N ALA A 137 9.21 5.39 9.86
CA ALA A 137 8.16 4.78 9.06
C ALA A 137 7.12 4.16 9.98
N SER A 138 6.11 4.94 10.35
CA SER A 138 5.08 4.51 11.28
C SER A 138 3.69 4.92 10.81
N PHE A 139 2.68 4.23 11.34
CA PHE A 139 1.28 4.54 11.11
C PHE A 139 0.49 4.65 12.40
N ILE A 140 -0.59 5.42 12.35
CA ILE A 140 -1.67 5.46 13.33
C ILE A 140 -2.97 5.46 12.55
N THR A 141 -3.86 4.51 12.81
CA THR A 141 -5.15 4.44 12.14
C THR A 141 -6.21 3.80 13.03
N ASP A 142 -7.45 4.28 12.90
CA ASP A 142 -8.60 3.53 13.43
C ASP A 142 -8.98 2.46 12.41
N ILE A 143 -9.19 1.25 12.90
CA ILE A 143 -9.66 0.13 12.10
C ILE A 143 -10.91 -0.48 12.72
N PHE A 144 -11.80 -0.98 11.86
CA PHE A 144 -12.84 -1.93 12.25
C PHE A 144 -12.31 -3.34 12.01
N ILE A 145 -12.27 -4.18 13.03
CA ILE A 145 -11.74 -5.54 12.94
C ILE A 145 -12.72 -6.43 12.15
N MET A 146 -12.37 -6.77 10.93
CA MET A 146 -13.17 -7.61 10.05
C MET A 146 -12.81 -9.10 10.15
N GLY A 147 -11.64 -9.42 10.69
CA GLY A 147 -11.17 -10.78 10.89
C GLY A 147 -9.83 -10.80 11.60
N MET A 148 -9.58 -11.89 12.31
CA MET A 148 -8.32 -12.17 13.01
C MET A 148 -7.99 -13.63 12.79
N ASN A 149 -6.81 -13.93 12.24
CA ASN A 149 -6.38 -15.29 11.96
C ASN A 149 -4.89 -15.43 12.26
N GLU A 150 -4.47 -16.62 12.71
CA GLU A 150 -3.06 -16.95 12.74
C GLU A 150 -2.49 -16.95 11.31
N GLU A 151 -1.28 -16.44 11.18
CA GLU A 151 -0.57 -16.51 9.90
C GLU A 151 -0.04 -17.92 9.70
N VAL A 152 -0.26 -18.44 8.50
CA VAL A 152 0.33 -19.70 8.06
C VAL A 152 1.32 -19.44 6.92
N ASP A 153 2.42 -20.16 6.91
CA ASP A 153 3.40 -20.11 5.83
C ASP A 153 2.93 -20.88 4.59
N ARG A 154 3.79 -21.02 3.59
CA ARG A 154 3.50 -21.73 2.34
C ARG A 154 3.34 -23.26 2.53
N GLU A 155 3.91 -23.82 3.59
CA GLU A 155 3.87 -25.22 3.94
C GLU A 155 2.63 -25.55 4.78
N GLY A 156 1.94 -24.52 5.27
CA GLY A 156 0.72 -24.62 6.08
C GLY A 156 0.99 -24.62 7.57
N ASP A 157 2.22 -24.36 7.98
CA ASP A 157 2.60 -24.28 9.38
C ASP A 157 2.32 -22.88 9.95
N THR A 158 1.94 -22.80 11.23
CA THR A 158 1.69 -21.51 11.89
C THR A 158 3.01 -20.80 12.18
N THR A 159 3.07 -19.50 11.83
CA THR A 159 4.25 -18.68 12.07
C THR A 159 4.31 -18.10 13.49
N GLY A 160 3.25 -18.27 14.27
CA GLY A 160 3.07 -17.61 15.58
C GLY A 160 2.70 -16.12 15.48
N ARG A 161 2.50 -15.61 14.28
CA ARG A 161 2.07 -14.23 14.00
C ARG A 161 0.55 -14.19 13.83
N LEU A 162 -0.05 -13.04 14.13
CA LEU A 162 -1.49 -12.80 13.94
C LEU A 162 -1.70 -11.84 12.76
N VAL A 163 -2.61 -12.18 11.86
CA VAL A 163 -3.07 -11.31 10.78
C VAL A 163 -4.42 -10.72 11.15
N ILE A 164 -4.48 -9.39 11.26
CA ILE A 164 -5.71 -8.65 11.51
C ILE A 164 -6.17 -8.01 10.22
N LYS A 165 -7.34 -8.41 9.75
CA LYS A 165 -8.01 -7.79 8.61
C LYS A 165 -8.77 -6.58 9.11
N GLY A 166 -8.23 -5.38 8.84
CA GLY A 166 -8.77 -4.10 9.28
C GLY A 166 -9.51 -3.37 8.17
N GLY A 167 -10.71 -2.89 8.47
CA GLY A 167 -11.45 -1.96 7.65
C GLY A 167 -11.13 -0.52 8.05
N ILE A 168 -10.62 0.29 7.12
CA ILE A 168 -10.32 1.72 7.32
C ILE A 168 -11.39 2.53 6.63
N VAL A 169 -12.15 3.31 7.39
CA VAL A 169 -13.16 4.21 6.83
C VAL A 169 -12.50 5.42 6.21
N GLN A 170 -12.71 5.59 4.90
CA GLN A 170 -12.25 6.72 4.12
C GLN A 170 -13.35 7.78 3.98
N TYR A 171 -12.97 8.95 3.49
CA TYR A 171 -13.92 10.04 3.26
C TYR A 171 -15.11 9.60 2.40
N GLY A 172 -16.33 9.99 2.82
CA GLY A 172 -17.59 9.66 2.13
C GLY A 172 -18.05 8.22 2.33
N GLY A 173 -17.67 7.58 3.45
CA GLY A 173 -18.16 6.25 3.84
C GLY A 173 -17.57 5.10 3.06
N LYS A 174 -16.51 5.32 2.28
CA LYS A 174 -15.80 4.25 1.58
C LYS A 174 -15.00 3.43 2.58
N LEU A 175 -14.93 2.12 2.36
CA LEU A 175 -14.18 1.20 3.18
C LEU A 175 -12.99 0.63 2.40
N ASP A 176 -11.78 0.90 2.90
CA ASP A 176 -10.57 0.22 2.47
C ASP A 176 -10.29 -0.96 3.40
N VAL A 177 -9.82 -2.08 2.85
CA VAL A 177 -9.51 -3.27 3.64
C VAL A 177 -8.04 -3.59 3.51
N VAL A 178 -7.36 -3.62 4.66
CA VAL A 178 -5.91 -3.80 4.75
C VAL A 178 -5.58 -4.85 5.82
N ASN A 179 -4.57 -5.67 5.56
CA ASN A 179 -4.06 -6.62 6.55
C ASN A 179 -2.94 -5.98 7.36
N PHE A 180 -3.03 -6.17 8.67
CA PHE A 180 -2.02 -5.78 9.64
C PHE A 180 -1.44 -7.03 10.29
N ILE A 181 -0.16 -7.00 10.64
CA ILE A 181 0.56 -8.11 11.25
C ILE A 181 0.88 -7.77 12.70
N VAL A 182 0.70 -8.74 13.59
CA VAL A 182 1.21 -8.70 14.96
C VAL A 182 2.26 -9.79 15.09
N GLU A 183 3.49 -9.42 15.41
CA GLU A 183 4.61 -10.39 15.40
C GLU A 183 5.16 -10.70 16.81
N ALA A 184 5.00 -9.78 17.78
CA ALA A 184 5.48 -10.00 19.15
C ALA A 184 4.55 -10.96 19.90
N PRO A 185 5.04 -12.09 20.43
CA PRO A 185 4.19 -13.11 21.06
C PRO A 185 3.30 -12.56 22.18
N ASP A 186 3.84 -11.71 23.05
CA ASP A 186 3.08 -11.10 24.16
C ASP A 186 1.95 -10.19 23.62
N THR A 187 2.20 -9.50 22.50
CA THR A 187 1.18 -8.66 21.85
C THR A 187 0.13 -9.51 21.15
N VAL A 188 0.52 -10.63 20.52
CA VAL A 188 -0.42 -11.60 19.93
C VAL A 188 -1.36 -12.15 21.00
N GLU A 189 -0.81 -12.58 22.13
CA GLU A 189 -1.59 -13.11 23.26
C GLU A 189 -2.54 -12.05 23.83
N TYR A 190 -2.03 -10.81 24.02
CA TYR A 190 -2.84 -9.70 24.54
C TYR A 190 -4.00 -9.37 23.62
N ILE A 191 -3.75 -9.19 22.32
CA ILE A 191 -4.76 -8.85 21.31
C ILE A 191 -5.80 -9.97 21.20
N SER A 192 -5.36 -11.23 21.17
CA SER A 192 -6.27 -12.39 21.05
C SER A 192 -7.24 -12.51 22.23
N ARG A 193 -6.89 -11.98 23.41
CA ARG A 193 -7.76 -11.97 24.58
C ARG A 193 -8.71 -10.78 24.63
N ASN A 194 -8.27 -9.60 24.17
CA ASN A 194 -8.95 -8.34 24.41
C ASN A 194 -9.71 -7.80 23.22
N TRP A 195 -9.32 -8.15 21.98
CA TRP A 195 -9.98 -7.67 20.77
C TRP A 195 -10.87 -8.74 20.15
N LYS A 196 -11.94 -8.31 19.48
CA LYS A 196 -12.90 -9.18 18.79
C LYS A 196 -13.20 -8.68 17.41
N VAL A 197 -13.62 -9.59 16.53
CA VAL A 197 -14.21 -9.20 15.23
C VAL A 197 -15.46 -8.38 15.49
N GLY A 198 -15.52 -7.20 14.86
CA GLY A 198 -16.57 -6.21 15.09
C GLY A 198 -16.14 -5.02 15.93
N ASP A 199 -15.02 -5.09 16.63
CA ASP A 199 -14.50 -3.96 17.40
C ASP A 199 -13.92 -2.87 16.49
N THR A 200 -14.04 -1.63 16.95
CA THR A 200 -13.28 -0.49 16.41
C THR A 200 -12.13 -0.21 17.35
N VAL A 201 -10.90 -0.18 16.86
CA VAL A 201 -9.70 0.08 17.66
C VAL A 201 -8.77 1.05 16.92
N THR A 202 -8.02 1.85 17.70
CA THR A 202 -6.87 2.59 17.15
C THR A 202 -5.65 1.68 17.20
N VAL A 203 -4.99 1.51 16.06
CA VAL A 203 -3.73 0.78 15.97
C VAL A 203 -2.59 1.71 15.62
N LYS A 204 -1.42 1.44 16.20
CA LYS A 204 -0.17 2.13 15.91
C LYS A 204 0.88 1.10 15.59
N GLY A 205 1.76 1.43 14.66
CA GLY A 205 2.78 0.47 14.28
C GLY A 205 3.81 1.02 13.33
N ARG A 206 4.60 0.11 12.81
CA ARG A 206 5.69 0.39 11.87
C ARG A 206 5.41 -0.20 10.49
N ILE A 207 6.03 0.39 9.49
CA ILE A 207 5.99 -0.07 8.11
C ILE A 207 7.30 -0.75 7.81
N ARG A 208 7.26 -2.01 7.36
CA ARG A 208 8.43 -2.78 6.96
C ARG A 208 8.31 -3.18 5.49
N VAL A 209 9.39 -3.00 4.75
CA VAL A 209 9.53 -3.50 3.38
C VAL A 209 10.84 -4.25 3.30
N THR A 210 10.75 -5.56 3.06
CA THR A 210 11.91 -6.44 2.91
C THR A 210 11.97 -7.00 1.51
N SER A 211 13.17 -7.20 0.97
CA SER A 211 13.38 -7.93 -0.26
C SER A 211 13.71 -9.38 0.07
N GLN A 212 13.05 -10.31 -0.59
CA GLN A 212 13.35 -11.73 -0.56
C GLN A 212 13.78 -12.15 -1.96
N GLU A 213 14.95 -12.78 -2.06
CA GLU A 213 15.39 -13.41 -3.30
C GLU A 213 14.76 -14.79 -3.38
N GLU A 214 13.97 -15.04 -4.41
CA GLU A 214 13.41 -16.36 -4.70
C GLU A 214 14.15 -16.93 -5.91
N GLU A 215 14.74 -18.13 -5.75
CA GLU A 215 15.26 -18.89 -6.88
C GLU A 215 14.11 -19.39 -7.73
N VAL A 216 14.07 -18.97 -8.99
CA VAL A 216 13.11 -19.47 -9.96
C VAL A 216 13.78 -20.59 -10.73
N GLN A 217 13.26 -21.82 -10.61
CA GLN A 217 13.69 -22.91 -11.48
C GLN A 217 13.25 -22.60 -12.91
N SER A 218 14.22 -22.37 -13.78
CA SER A 218 13.94 -22.19 -15.20
C SER A 218 13.56 -23.54 -15.79
N SER A 219 12.31 -23.69 -16.19
CA SER A 219 11.85 -24.84 -16.99
C SER A 219 12.17 -24.60 -18.46
N GLY A 220 13.40 -24.81 -18.87
CA GLY A 220 13.84 -24.63 -20.25
C GLY A 220 14.84 -25.69 -20.68
N TRP A 221 15.01 -25.88 -21.99
CA TRP A 221 16.06 -26.70 -22.56
C TRP A 221 17.38 -25.92 -22.46
N GLY A 222 18.36 -26.46 -21.70
CA GLY A 222 19.70 -25.87 -21.55
C GLY A 222 20.26 -26.05 -20.14
N GLU A 223 21.46 -25.55 -19.89
CA GLU A 223 22.04 -25.50 -18.56
C GLU A 223 21.17 -24.61 -17.67
N ASP A 224 20.80 -25.14 -16.50
CA ASP A 224 20.05 -24.38 -15.48
C ASP A 224 20.88 -23.20 -15.00
N VAL A 225 20.64 -22.04 -15.58
CA VAL A 225 21.11 -20.76 -14.99
C VAL A 225 20.09 -20.41 -13.91
N PRO A 226 20.50 -20.37 -12.63
CA PRO A 226 19.57 -19.95 -11.58
C PRO A 226 19.13 -18.52 -11.84
N ASP A 227 17.84 -18.36 -12.16
CA ASP A 227 17.25 -17.05 -12.28
C ASP A 227 16.69 -16.64 -10.92
N THR A 228 17.12 -15.51 -10.38
CA THR A 228 16.68 -15.01 -9.08
C THR A 228 15.67 -13.90 -9.28
N THR A 229 14.49 -14.08 -8.75
CA THR A 229 13.46 -13.02 -8.73
C THR A 229 13.41 -12.39 -7.35
N THR A 230 13.58 -11.07 -7.29
CA THR A 230 13.43 -10.32 -6.05
C THR A 230 11.95 -10.04 -5.79
N ARG A 231 11.44 -10.57 -4.69
CA ARG A 231 10.09 -10.29 -4.20
C ARG A 231 10.15 -9.29 -3.04
N PHE A 232 9.35 -8.24 -3.11
CA PHE A 232 9.19 -7.30 -2.00
C PHE A 232 8.02 -7.71 -1.11
N VAL A 233 8.32 -7.97 0.16
CA VAL A 233 7.31 -8.21 1.20
C VAL A 233 7.07 -6.90 1.94
N ARG A 234 5.81 -6.45 1.95
CA ARG A 234 5.38 -5.17 2.51
C ARG A 234 4.42 -5.43 3.66
N GLU A 235 4.78 -5.02 4.86
CA GLU A 235 4.04 -5.32 6.07
C GLU A 235 3.73 -4.05 6.88
N LEU A 236 2.54 -4.05 7.48
CA LEU A 236 2.09 -3.07 8.47
C LEU A 236 2.07 -3.78 9.81
N ILE A 237 3.07 -3.53 10.63
CA ILE A 237 3.27 -4.28 11.88
C ILE A 237 2.72 -3.45 13.04
N ILE A 238 1.68 -3.97 13.69
CA ILE A 238 1.12 -3.36 14.89
C ILE A 238 2.10 -3.56 16.05
N THR A 239 2.45 -2.47 16.71
CA THR A 239 3.30 -2.48 17.90
C THR A 239 2.56 -2.08 19.17
N THR A 240 1.46 -1.34 19.03
CA THR A 240 0.58 -0.92 20.14
C THR A 240 -0.78 -0.49 19.60
N GLY A 241 -1.75 -0.32 20.45
CA GLY A 241 -3.11 0.13 20.09
C GLY A 241 -3.95 0.41 21.32
N ASP A 242 -5.25 0.49 21.12
CA ASP A 242 -6.21 0.58 22.23
C ASP A 242 -6.21 -0.74 23.02
N ASP A 243 -6.44 -0.65 24.31
CA ASP A 243 -6.45 -1.83 25.20
C ASP A 243 -7.61 -2.78 24.89
N GLU A 244 -8.73 -2.23 24.47
CA GLU A 244 -9.96 -2.94 24.10
C GLU A 244 -10.70 -2.21 22.98
N GLY A 245 -11.78 -2.80 22.46
CA GLY A 245 -12.66 -2.13 21.50
C GLY A 245 -13.23 -0.83 22.07
N LYS A 246 -13.31 0.19 21.21
CA LYS A 246 -13.85 1.51 21.59
C LYS A 246 -15.28 1.39 22.07
N GLU A 247 -15.65 2.26 23.01
CA GLU A 247 -17.04 2.44 23.44
C GLU A 247 -17.97 2.78 22.28
N GLU A 248 -19.25 2.49 22.43
CA GLU A 248 -20.27 2.61 21.37
C GLU A 248 -20.27 3.98 20.67
N ASP A 249 -20.08 5.07 21.41
CA ASP A 249 -20.07 6.43 20.85
C ASP A 249 -18.87 6.70 19.91
N PHE A 250 -17.80 5.95 20.05
CA PHE A 250 -16.57 6.06 19.26
C PHE A 250 -16.37 4.90 18.29
N ALA A 251 -17.17 3.85 18.38
CA ALA A 251 -17.15 2.71 17.50
C ALA A 251 -18.01 2.93 16.23
N TYR A 252 -17.64 2.30 15.13
CA TYR A 252 -18.47 2.28 13.92
C TYR A 252 -19.62 1.28 14.07
N ASP A 253 -20.77 1.59 13.48
CA ASP A 253 -21.91 0.67 13.38
C ASP A 253 -21.53 -0.53 12.48
N PRO A 254 -21.57 -1.77 13.00
CA PRO A 254 -21.30 -2.96 12.18
C PRO A 254 -22.21 -3.10 10.96
N ALA A 255 -23.45 -2.62 11.02
CA ALA A 255 -24.36 -2.67 9.88
C ALA A 255 -23.93 -1.71 8.75
N GLU A 256 -23.48 -0.51 9.09
CA GLU A 256 -22.94 0.44 8.12
C GLU A 256 -21.62 -0.05 7.50
N ILE A 257 -20.72 -0.60 8.31
CA ILE A 257 -19.49 -1.22 7.81
C ILE A 257 -19.80 -2.39 6.87
N LYS A 258 -20.76 -3.24 7.21
CA LYS A 258 -21.19 -4.34 6.34
C LYS A 258 -21.72 -3.84 5.00
N LYS A 259 -22.50 -2.76 5.00
CA LYS A 259 -22.98 -2.11 3.78
C LYS A 259 -21.82 -1.60 2.93
N ALA A 260 -20.88 -0.86 3.51
CA ALA A 260 -19.70 -0.34 2.83
C ALA A 260 -18.80 -1.47 2.29
N ALA A 261 -18.68 -2.59 3.01
CA ALA A 261 -17.95 -3.77 2.56
C ALA A 261 -18.62 -4.44 1.34
N ASN A 262 -19.95 -4.48 1.29
CA ASN A 262 -20.68 -4.99 0.13
C ASN A 262 -20.53 -4.07 -1.10
N GLU A 263 -20.59 -2.75 -0.91
CA GLU A 263 -20.34 -1.77 -1.98
C GLU A 263 -18.92 -1.90 -2.52
N ARG A 264 -17.92 -2.03 -1.63
CA ARG A 264 -16.53 -2.31 -2.02
C ARG A 264 -16.41 -3.61 -2.85
N LYS A 265 -17.05 -4.70 -2.41
CA LYS A 265 -17.05 -5.98 -3.12
C LYS A 265 -17.62 -5.83 -4.53
N ALA A 266 -18.77 -5.16 -4.68
CA ALA A 266 -19.39 -4.90 -5.97
C ALA A 266 -18.47 -4.07 -6.90
N MET A 267 -17.75 -3.09 -6.35
CA MET A 267 -16.78 -2.30 -7.11
C MET A 267 -15.62 -3.15 -7.62
N ILE A 268 -15.08 -4.03 -6.80
CA ILE A 268 -13.99 -4.95 -7.19
C ILE A 268 -14.46 -5.92 -8.28
N GLU A 269 -15.65 -6.50 -8.14
CA GLU A 269 -16.26 -7.36 -9.16
C GLU A 269 -16.42 -6.61 -10.50
N GLN A 270 -16.87 -5.35 -10.45
CA GLN A 270 -17.00 -4.52 -11.64
C GLN A 270 -15.65 -4.23 -12.30
N MET A 271 -14.57 -4.01 -11.50
CA MET A 271 -13.21 -3.85 -12.01
C MET A 271 -12.75 -5.10 -12.76
N GLN A 272 -12.99 -6.29 -12.21
CA GLN A 272 -12.65 -7.56 -12.86
C GLN A 272 -13.42 -7.78 -14.16
N ILE A 273 -14.73 -7.47 -14.18
CA ILE A 273 -15.57 -7.56 -15.39
C ILE A 273 -15.04 -6.62 -16.47
N ASN A 274 -14.70 -5.37 -16.12
CA ASN A 274 -14.20 -4.39 -17.07
C ASN A 274 -12.84 -4.82 -17.65
N ALA A 275 -11.94 -5.35 -16.82
CA ALA A 275 -10.65 -5.83 -17.27
C ALA A 275 -10.77 -6.99 -18.26
N ARG A 276 -11.70 -7.94 -18.03
CA ARG A 276 -11.98 -9.05 -18.96
C ARG A 276 -12.52 -8.57 -20.31
N LYS A 277 -13.26 -7.46 -20.35
CA LYS A 277 -13.79 -6.87 -21.59
C LYS A 277 -12.70 -6.19 -22.42
N VAL A 278 -11.66 -5.66 -21.78
CA VAL A 278 -10.55 -4.94 -22.41
C VAL A 278 -9.41 -5.89 -22.82
N ALA A 279 -9.32 -7.06 -22.18
CA ALA A 279 -8.31 -8.06 -22.55
C ALA A 279 -8.47 -8.43 -24.05
N PRO A 280 -7.42 -8.32 -24.89
CA PRO A 280 -7.51 -8.72 -26.27
C PRO A 280 -7.92 -10.21 -26.30
N LYS A 281 -8.98 -10.52 -27.05
CA LYS A 281 -9.36 -11.89 -27.34
C LYS A 281 -8.08 -12.54 -27.91
N GLN A 282 -7.52 -13.52 -27.20
CA GLN A 282 -6.43 -14.33 -27.76
C GLN A 282 -6.95 -14.88 -29.09
N GLY A 283 -6.38 -14.38 -30.18
CA GLY A 283 -6.79 -14.75 -31.51
C GLY A 283 -6.66 -16.26 -31.67
N ALA A 284 -7.74 -16.89 -32.10
CA ALA A 284 -7.72 -18.22 -32.65
C ALA A 284 -6.54 -18.29 -33.62
N GLY A 285 -5.66 -19.27 -33.39
CA GLY A 285 -4.38 -19.42 -34.05
C GLY A 285 -4.43 -19.13 -35.56
N SER A 286 -3.66 -18.17 -35.97
CA SER A 286 -3.22 -18.07 -37.36
C SER A 286 -2.35 -19.29 -37.65
N LYS A 287 -2.92 -20.27 -38.35
CA LYS A 287 -2.15 -21.30 -39.02
C LYS A 287 -1.38 -20.64 -40.14
N ASN A 288 -0.20 -20.10 -39.88
CA ASN A 288 0.78 -19.84 -40.92
C ASN A 288 1.40 -21.19 -41.32
N THR A 289 0.82 -21.82 -42.31
CA THR A 289 1.51 -22.78 -43.15
C THR A 289 2.52 -22.01 -44.01
N ALA A 290 3.72 -21.85 -43.46
CA ALA A 290 4.86 -21.49 -44.32
C ALA A 290 5.31 -22.76 -45.03
N ASN A 291 4.91 -22.92 -46.29
CA ASN A 291 5.58 -23.81 -47.22
C ASN A 291 7.01 -23.25 -47.43
N CYS A 292 7.97 -23.97 -46.89
CA CYS A 292 9.36 -23.82 -47.32
C CYS A 292 9.64 -24.91 -48.38
N ASP A 293 9.43 -24.57 -49.66
CA ASP A 293 10.01 -25.31 -50.75
C ASP A 293 11.51 -24.94 -50.83
N TRP A 294 12.35 -25.93 -50.62
CA TRP A 294 13.79 -25.88 -50.93
C TRP A 294 14.00 -26.71 -52.21
N GLU A 295 14.27 -26.07 -53.32
CA GLU A 295 15.07 -26.62 -54.41
C GLU A 295 16.53 -26.17 -54.30
#